data_5c22a924d540aaef1e6404cabeaa738f
#
_entry.id   5c22a924d540aaef1e6404cabeaa738f
#
_cell.length_a   1.000
_cell.length_b   1.000
_cell.length_c   1.000
_cell.angle_alpha   90.00
_cell.angle_beta   90.00
_cell.angle_gamma   90.00
#
_symmetry.space_group_name_H-M   'P 1'
#
loop_
_entity.id
_entity.type
_entity.pdbx_description
1 polymer ?
#
loop_
_entity_poly.entity_id
_entity_poly.type
_entity_poly.pdbx_seq_one_letter_code
_entity_poly.pdbx_strand_id
1 'polypeptide(L)'
;MTAQTWRAHYAQKYQYSLRLFLLLNFISSTLSLVSPLFTVVRFTLPCALIVACSGLLLLWHWKWPQAKINIPAISLLFGMLWAWHVVAKAMLLTPPHFNYLVIALLSILFIGTIAFSNNITAFTLHSLPTFLICLIMSEGEQWLRMTYCFVLPIAGITLQNIIQKRNDAFTQGLMDKLMQERNTLNDLSMLDPLTGLYNRRGLQNRLDTLLALDGDNHFVLLLDIDHFKAYNDHYGHMMGDQALIRVSAAIRNAVRSRDIVARFGGE
;
A
#
# COMPACT_ATOMS: atom_id res chain seq x y z
N MET A 1 10.16 -5.75 7.53
CA MET A 1 9.29 -5.91 6.33
C MET A 1 10.17 -6.30 5.16
N THR A 2 9.88 -7.42 4.50
CA THR A 2 10.65 -7.87 3.36
C THR A 2 10.35 -7.00 2.14
N ALA A 3 11.28 -6.93 1.15
CA ALA A 3 11.06 -6.20 -0.11
C ALA A 3 9.77 -6.63 -0.84
N GLN A 4 9.27 -7.84 -0.58
CA GLN A 4 7.98 -8.35 -1.08
C GLN A 4 6.77 -7.64 -0.47
N THR A 5 6.79 -7.29 0.82
CA THR A 5 5.69 -6.57 1.48
C THR A 5 5.57 -5.13 0.98
N TRP A 6 6.68 -4.46 0.67
CA TRP A 6 6.68 -3.13 0.06
C TRP A 6 6.09 -3.13 -1.36
N ARG A 7 6.52 -4.07 -2.21
CA ARG A 7 5.96 -4.21 -3.57
C ARG A 7 4.46 -4.50 -3.53
N ALA A 8 3.99 -5.33 -2.61
CA ALA A 8 2.57 -5.60 -2.41
C ALA A 8 1.80 -4.33 -1.98
N HIS A 9 2.35 -3.53 -1.08
CA HIS A 9 1.74 -2.27 -0.63
C HIS A 9 1.61 -1.25 -1.77
N TYR A 10 2.67 -1.06 -2.59
CA TYR A 10 2.61 -0.19 -3.76
C TYR A 10 1.60 -0.69 -4.81
N ALA A 11 1.54 -1.99 -5.05
CA ALA A 11 0.57 -2.59 -5.97
C ALA A 11 -0.86 -2.37 -5.48
N GLN A 12 -1.11 -2.50 -4.18
CA GLN A 12 -2.40 -2.26 -3.56
C GLN A 12 -2.82 -0.78 -3.66
N LYS A 13 -1.92 0.16 -3.37
CA LYS A 13 -2.15 1.60 -3.50
C LYS A 13 -2.49 2.00 -4.94
N TYR A 14 -1.79 1.43 -5.91
CA TYR A 14 -2.07 1.59 -7.32
C TYR A 14 -3.49 1.14 -7.69
N GLN A 15 -3.93 -0.04 -7.22
CA GLN A 15 -5.26 -0.58 -7.50
C GLN A 15 -6.37 0.28 -6.89
N TYR A 16 -6.18 0.79 -5.68
CA TYR A 16 -7.14 1.69 -5.04
C TYR A 16 -7.28 3.01 -5.79
N SER A 17 -6.17 3.63 -6.21
CA SER A 17 -6.17 4.86 -6.99
C SER A 17 -6.95 4.69 -8.30
N LEU A 18 -6.71 3.59 -9.03
CA LEU A 18 -7.41 3.29 -10.27
C LEU A 18 -8.92 3.08 -10.07
N ARG A 19 -9.30 2.26 -9.07
CA ARG A 19 -10.73 2.01 -8.76
C ARG A 19 -11.44 3.29 -8.38
N LEU A 20 -10.82 4.11 -7.56
CA LEU A 20 -11.38 5.38 -7.14
C LEU A 20 -11.54 6.34 -8.32
N PHE A 21 -10.56 6.41 -9.21
CA PHE A 21 -10.63 7.19 -10.44
C PHE A 21 -11.80 6.77 -11.33
N LEU A 22 -11.92 5.48 -11.61
CA LEU A 22 -13.00 4.95 -12.45
C LEU A 22 -14.38 5.18 -11.81
N LEU A 23 -14.49 4.97 -10.49
CA LEU A 23 -15.73 5.17 -9.74
C LEU A 23 -16.18 6.63 -9.77
N LEU A 24 -15.26 7.58 -9.52
CA LEU A 24 -15.55 9.01 -9.55
C LEU A 24 -15.95 9.47 -10.95
N ASN A 25 -15.29 8.99 -12.01
CA ASN A 25 -15.67 9.27 -13.38
C ASN A 25 -17.06 8.71 -13.72
N PHE A 26 -17.36 7.47 -13.29
CA PHE A 26 -18.66 6.84 -13.49
C PHE A 26 -19.79 7.64 -12.81
N ILE A 27 -19.61 7.98 -11.53
CA ILE A 27 -20.61 8.75 -10.77
C ILE A 27 -20.80 10.13 -11.36
N SER A 28 -19.71 10.85 -11.63
CA SER A 28 -19.74 12.23 -12.14
C SER A 28 -20.41 12.32 -13.51
N SER A 29 -20.06 11.40 -14.43
CA SER A 29 -20.68 11.35 -15.75
C SER A 29 -22.14 10.92 -15.72
N THR A 30 -22.51 9.98 -14.86
CA THR A 30 -23.89 9.55 -14.65
C THR A 30 -24.75 10.72 -14.10
N LEU A 31 -24.24 11.44 -13.10
CA LEU A 31 -24.90 12.64 -12.57
C LEU A 31 -25.04 13.71 -13.65
N SER A 32 -24.04 13.90 -14.50
CA SER A 32 -24.12 14.86 -15.62
C SER A 32 -25.20 14.50 -16.65
N LEU A 33 -25.51 13.21 -16.83
CA LEU A 33 -26.57 12.75 -17.73
C LEU A 33 -27.98 12.88 -17.09
N VAL A 34 -28.09 12.59 -15.80
CA VAL A 34 -29.37 12.53 -15.08
C VAL A 34 -29.86 13.93 -14.68
N SER A 35 -28.96 14.77 -14.18
CA SER A 35 -29.28 16.10 -13.66
C SER A 35 -28.33 17.15 -14.27
N PRO A 36 -28.67 17.75 -15.40
CA PRO A 36 -27.89 18.82 -15.97
C PRO A 36 -28.02 20.07 -15.10
N LEU A 37 -27.01 20.34 -14.27
CA LEU A 37 -27.02 21.48 -13.32
C LEU A 37 -27.13 22.85 -14.00
N PHE A 38 -26.76 22.99 -15.28
CA PHE A 38 -26.65 24.29 -15.93
C PHE A 38 -27.16 24.34 -17.39
N THR A 39 -27.63 23.23 -17.97
CA THR A 39 -28.03 23.22 -19.39
C THR A 39 -29.23 22.32 -19.63
N VAL A 40 -30.09 22.71 -20.63
CA VAL A 40 -31.21 21.90 -21.11
C VAL A 40 -30.71 20.61 -21.79
N VAL A 41 -29.47 20.58 -22.26
CA VAL A 41 -28.87 19.43 -22.94
C VAL A 41 -28.46 18.36 -21.95
N ARG A 42 -29.20 17.26 -21.93
CA ARG A 42 -28.95 16.12 -21.05
C ARG A 42 -27.93 15.15 -21.59
N PHE A 43 -27.98 14.87 -22.90
CA PHE A 43 -27.18 13.83 -23.52
C PHE A 43 -26.06 14.45 -24.37
N THR A 44 -24.82 13.97 -24.12
CA THR A 44 -23.70 14.18 -25.04
C THR A 44 -22.98 12.85 -25.23
N LEU A 45 -22.57 12.57 -26.46
CA LEU A 45 -21.86 11.32 -26.77
C LEU A 45 -20.61 11.08 -25.89
N PRO A 46 -19.71 12.05 -25.69
CA PRO A 46 -18.54 11.84 -24.83
C PRO A 46 -18.92 11.50 -23.39
N CYS A 47 -19.97 12.09 -22.83
CA CYS A 47 -20.43 11.74 -21.48
C CYS A 47 -20.91 10.29 -21.37
N ALA A 48 -21.68 9.83 -22.37
CA ALA A 48 -22.11 8.43 -22.45
C ALA A 48 -20.90 7.47 -22.59
N LEU A 49 -19.89 7.85 -23.38
CA LEU A 49 -18.64 7.09 -23.50
C LEU A 49 -17.87 7.01 -22.16
N ILE A 50 -17.84 8.10 -21.37
CA ILE A 50 -17.21 8.09 -20.05
C ILE A 50 -17.93 7.10 -19.12
N VAL A 51 -19.29 7.10 -19.10
CA VAL A 51 -20.06 6.13 -18.30
C VAL A 51 -19.77 4.70 -18.74
N ALA A 52 -19.83 4.44 -20.05
CA ALA A 52 -19.60 3.09 -20.58
C ALA A 52 -18.18 2.60 -20.30
N CYS A 53 -17.16 3.41 -20.63
CA CYS A 53 -15.76 3.04 -20.42
C CYS A 53 -15.43 2.85 -18.92
N SER A 54 -15.87 3.76 -18.06
CA SER A 54 -15.63 3.63 -16.61
C SER A 54 -16.33 2.41 -16.01
N GLY A 55 -17.60 2.16 -16.40
CA GLY A 55 -18.35 0.99 -15.95
C GLY A 55 -17.74 -0.33 -16.42
N LEU A 56 -17.38 -0.43 -17.72
CA LEU A 56 -16.75 -1.63 -18.27
C LEU A 56 -15.38 -1.90 -17.64
N LEU A 57 -14.56 -0.87 -17.44
CA LEU A 57 -13.26 -1.00 -16.80
C LEU A 57 -13.37 -1.38 -15.32
N LEU A 58 -14.37 -0.87 -14.58
CA LEU A 58 -14.67 -1.28 -13.21
C LEU A 58 -15.07 -2.76 -13.14
N LEU A 59 -15.96 -3.22 -14.00
CA LEU A 59 -16.40 -4.61 -14.09
C LEU A 59 -15.22 -5.52 -14.47
N TRP A 60 -14.42 -5.12 -15.46
CA TRP A 60 -13.25 -5.87 -15.88
C TRP A 60 -12.21 -5.97 -14.76
N HIS A 61 -11.91 -4.88 -14.06
CA HIS A 61 -10.96 -4.88 -12.94
C HIS A 61 -11.50 -5.60 -11.69
N TRP A 62 -12.81 -5.70 -11.54
CA TRP A 62 -13.43 -6.54 -10.50
C TRP A 62 -13.21 -8.03 -10.80
N LYS A 63 -13.37 -8.45 -12.06
CA LYS A 63 -13.16 -9.84 -12.50
C LYS A 63 -11.67 -10.23 -12.52
N TRP A 64 -10.78 -9.31 -12.89
CA TRP A 64 -9.33 -9.54 -12.97
C TRP A 64 -8.55 -8.49 -12.15
N PRO A 65 -8.51 -8.59 -10.82
CA PRO A 65 -7.90 -7.56 -9.96
C PRO A 65 -6.37 -7.46 -10.12
N GLN A 66 -5.72 -8.49 -10.67
CA GLN A 66 -4.26 -8.52 -10.92
C GLN A 66 -3.86 -7.87 -12.25
N ALA A 67 -4.81 -7.50 -13.09
CA ALA A 67 -4.51 -6.93 -14.40
C ALA A 67 -3.86 -5.55 -14.24
N LYS A 68 -2.70 -5.38 -14.88
CA LYS A 68 -1.99 -4.10 -14.92
C LYS A 68 -2.58 -3.22 -16.01
N ILE A 69 -3.07 -2.08 -15.64
CA ILE A 69 -3.62 -1.06 -16.54
C ILE A 69 -2.66 0.13 -16.55
N ASN A 70 -2.38 0.69 -17.70
CA ASN A 70 -1.56 1.90 -17.80
C ASN A 70 -2.37 3.12 -17.32
N ILE A 71 -2.18 3.55 -16.04
CA ILE A 71 -2.90 4.70 -15.47
C ILE A 71 -2.68 5.98 -16.29
N PRO A 72 -1.46 6.38 -16.70
CA PRO A 72 -1.25 7.54 -17.55
C PRO A 72 -2.09 7.52 -18.83
N ALA A 73 -2.14 6.40 -19.52
CA ALA A 73 -2.92 6.28 -20.77
C ALA A 73 -4.43 6.44 -20.53
N ILE A 74 -4.96 5.80 -19.49
CA ILE A 74 -6.36 5.94 -19.12
C ILE A 74 -6.68 7.36 -18.64
N SER A 75 -5.82 7.97 -17.84
CA SER A 75 -5.99 9.35 -17.39
C SER A 75 -6.09 10.33 -18.56
N LEU A 76 -5.23 10.18 -19.57
CA LEU A 76 -5.26 10.99 -20.77
C LEU A 76 -6.55 10.74 -21.57
N LEU A 77 -6.94 9.48 -21.76
CA LEU A 77 -8.19 9.13 -22.46
C LEU A 77 -9.40 9.80 -21.82
N PHE A 78 -9.56 9.66 -20.51
CA PHE A 78 -10.67 10.30 -19.80
C PHE A 78 -10.58 11.82 -19.80
N GLY A 79 -9.38 12.39 -19.73
CA GLY A 79 -9.15 13.82 -19.86
C GLY A 79 -9.60 14.35 -21.21
N MET A 80 -9.31 13.65 -22.31
CA MET A 80 -9.79 14.01 -23.66
C MET A 80 -11.31 13.86 -23.79
N LEU A 81 -11.90 12.82 -23.24
CA LEU A 81 -13.36 12.62 -23.26
C LEU A 81 -14.08 13.74 -22.49
N TRP A 82 -13.56 14.15 -21.34
CA TRP A 82 -14.09 15.29 -20.60
C TRP A 82 -13.90 16.62 -21.35
N ALA A 83 -12.75 16.85 -21.95
CA ALA A 83 -12.51 18.02 -22.78
C ALA A 83 -13.52 18.09 -23.95
N TRP A 84 -13.74 16.97 -24.65
CA TRP A 84 -14.76 16.87 -25.70
C TRP A 84 -16.19 17.11 -25.15
N HIS A 85 -16.51 16.58 -23.96
CA HIS A 85 -17.80 16.83 -23.31
C HIS A 85 -18.02 18.32 -23.01
N VAL A 86 -16.99 19.02 -22.53
CA VAL A 86 -17.04 20.46 -22.27
C VAL A 86 -17.29 21.25 -23.55
N VAL A 87 -16.58 20.94 -24.64
CA VAL A 87 -16.80 21.57 -25.97
C VAL A 87 -18.22 21.31 -26.45
N ALA A 88 -18.68 20.04 -26.42
CA ALA A 88 -19.99 19.67 -26.93
C ALA A 88 -21.12 20.40 -26.17
N LYS A 89 -20.98 20.59 -24.85
CA LYS A 89 -21.96 21.37 -24.07
C LYS A 89 -21.82 22.87 -24.30
N ALA A 90 -20.60 23.39 -24.32
CA ALA A 90 -20.39 24.85 -24.46
C ALA A 90 -20.87 25.39 -25.83
N MET A 91 -20.74 24.59 -26.89
CA MET A 91 -21.26 24.97 -28.22
C MET A 91 -22.80 25.05 -28.31
N LEU A 92 -23.50 24.43 -27.34
CA LEU A 92 -24.95 24.46 -27.24
C LEU A 92 -25.47 25.60 -26.29
N LEU A 93 -24.56 26.25 -25.61
CA LEU A 93 -24.83 27.40 -24.72
C LEU A 93 -24.56 28.69 -25.47
N THR A 94 -25.53 29.53 -25.64
CA THR A 94 -25.40 30.89 -26.24
C THR A 94 -25.72 31.96 -25.21
N PRO A 95 -24.80 32.82 -24.85
CA PRO A 95 -23.34 32.77 -24.96
C PRO A 95 -22.70 31.75 -24.00
N PRO A 96 -21.46 31.31 -24.22
CA PRO A 96 -20.80 30.38 -23.32
C PRO A 96 -20.68 31.01 -21.93
N HIS A 97 -21.42 30.45 -20.99
CA HIS A 97 -21.40 30.95 -19.64
C HIS A 97 -20.07 30.58 -18.98
N PHE A 98 -19.26 31.58 -18.63
CA PHE A 98 -17.98 31.41 -17.93
C PHE A 98 -18.11 30.51 -16.69
N ASN A 99 -19.19 30.66 -15.92
CA ASN A 99 -19.47 29.85 -14.76
C ASN A 99 -19.54 28.35 -15.08
N TYR A 100 -20.05 27.97 -16.26
CA TYR A 100 -20.03 26.56 -16.69
C TYR A 100 -18.60 26.04 -16.90
N LEU A 101 -17.75 26.78 -17.60
CA LEU A 101 -16.36 26.39 -17.85
C LEU A 101 -15.55 26.23 -16.54
N VAL A 102 -15.72 27.15 -15.59
CA VAL A 102 -15.08 27.08 -14.27
C VAL A 102 -15.55 25.84 -13.49
N ILE A 103 -16.85 25.61 -13.44
CA ILE A 103 -17.41 24.46 -12.71
C ILE A 103 -16.98 23.14 -13.34
N ALA A 104 -16.97 23.06 -14.67
CA ALA A 104 -16.51 21.88 -15.38
C ALA A 104 -15.02 21.60 -15.09
N LEU A 105 -14.17 22.65 -15.13
CA LEU A 105 -12.75 22.53 -14.80
C LEU A 105 -12.55 22.09 -13.34
N LEU A 106 -13.23 22.75 -12.39
CA LEU A 106 -13.13 22.40 -10.97
C LEU A 106 -13.57 20.97 -10.68
N SER A 107 -14.64 20.48 -11.35
CA SER A 107 -15.11 19.10 -11.20
C SER A 107 -14.06 18.08 -11.62
N ILE A 108 -13.39 18.32 -12.74
CA ILE A 108 -12.33 17.44 -13.27
C ILE A 108 -11.07 17.49 -12.41
N LEU A 109 -10.70 18.70 -11.96
CA LEU A 109 -9.60 18.86 -11.01
C LEU A 109 -9.87 18.14 -9.69
N PHE A 110 -11.11 18.19 -9.20
CA PHE A 110 -11.53 17.47 -8.00
C PHE A 110 -11.40 15.96 -8.15
N ILE A 111 -11.90 15.38 -9.25
CA ILE A 111 -11.75 13.95 -9.58
C ILE A 111 -10.27 13.57 -9.60
N GLY A 112 -9.46 14.34 -10.33
CA GLY A 112 -8.03 14.10 -10.47
C GLY A 112 -7.28 14.21 -9.15
N THR A 113 -7.58 15.22 -8.32
CA THR A 113 -6.92 15.44 -7.02
C THR A 113 -7.17 14.28 -6.06
N ILE A 114 -8.40 13.80 -5.97
CA ILE A 114 -8.76 12.67 -5.09
C ILE A 114 -8.13 11.37 -5.59
N ALA A 115 -8.27 11.08 -6.90
CA ALA A 115 -7.81 9.81 -7.46
C ALA A 115 -6.28 9.71 -7.57
N PHE A 116 -5.61 10.80 -7.87
CA PHE A 116 -4.18 10.84 -8.22
C PHE A 116 -3.34 11.68 -7.25
N SER A 117 -3.74 11.76 -5.98
CA SER A 117 -3.01 12.53 -4.95
C SER A 117 -1.51 12.21 -4.88
N ASN A 118 -1.10 11.01 -5.30
CA ASN A 118 0.30 10.55 -5.30
C ASN A 118 0.90 10.36 -6.70
N ASN A 119 0.20 10.74 -7.75
CA ASN A 119 0.64 10.56 -9.13
C ASN A 119 0.36 11.83 -9.95
N ILE A 120 1.29 12.79 -9.87
CA ILE A 120 1.17 14.07 -10.56
C ILE A 120 1.07 13.92 -12.07
N THR A 121 1.74 12.93 -12.66
CA THR A 121 1.69 12.68 -14.12
C THR A 121 0.27 12.29 -14.55
N ALA A 122 -0.37 11.37 -13.83
CA ALA A 122 -1.74 10.96 -14.11
C ALA A 122 -2.73 12.11 -13.89
N PHE A 123 -2.56 12.89 -12.83
CA PHE A 123 -3.35 14.09 -12.57
C PHE A 123 -3.25 15.10 -13.73
N THR A 124 -2.03 15.42 -14.15
CA THR A 124 -1.79 16.40 -15.22
C THR A 124 -2.36 15.90 -16.54
N LEU A 125 -2.15 14.64 -16.90
CA LEU A 125 -2.69 14.05 -18.14
C LEU A 125 -4.23 14.02 -18.14
N HIS A 126 -4.86 13.85 -16.99
CA HIS A 126 -6.31 13.88 -16.87
C HIS A 126 -6.89 15.29 -16.98
N SER A 127 -6.27 16.28 -16.35
CA SER A 127 -6.82 17.62 -16.21
C SER A 127 -6.40 18.61 -17.30
N LEU A 128 -5.20 18.41 -17.89
CA LEU A 128 -4.65 19.33 -18.89
C LEU A 128 -5.52 19.50 -20.15
N PRO A 129 -6.08 18.45 -20.78
CA PRO A 129 -6.92 18.61 -21.95
C PRO A 129 -8.12 19.53 -21.70
N THR A 130 -8.79 19.32 -20.55
CA THR A 130 -9.96 20.14 -20.18
C THR A 130 -9.55 21.58 -19.85
N PHE A 131 -8.42 21.77 -19.16
CA PHE A 131 -7.90 23.09 -18.86
C PHE A 131 -7.63 23.90 -20.15
N LEU A 132 -6.95 23.28 -21.14
CA LEU A 132 -6.66 23.94 -22.41
C LEU A 132 -7.94 24.32 -23.16
N ILE A 133 -8.94 23.44 -23.18
CA ILE A 133 -10.24 23.75 -23.81
C ILE A 133 -10.95 24.88 -23.09
N CYS A 134 -11.00 24.86 -21.77
CA CYS A 134 -11.61 25.95 -20.99
C CYS A 134 -10.90 27.27 -21.22
N LEU A 135 -9.57 27.25 -21.33
CA LEU A 135 -8.77 28.46 -21.62
C LEU A 135 -9.07 29.04 -23.03
N ILE A 136 -9.14 28.20 -24.03
CA ILE A 136 -9.46 28.61 -25.42
C ILE A 136 -10.87 29.19 -25.48
N MET A 137 -11.84 28.52 -24.87
CA MET A 137 -13.25 28.92 -24.89
C MET A 137 -13.59 30.14 -24.02
N SER A 138 -12.70 30.53 -23.10
CA SER A 138 -12.87 31.75 -22.28
C SER A 138 -12.52 33.06 -23.03
N GLU A 139 -12.13 32.97 -24.30
CA GLU A 139 -11.79 34.12 -25.20
C GLU A 139 -10.78 35.12 -24.59
N GLY A 140 -9.94 34.64 -23.66
CA GLY A 140 -8.86 35.42 -23.03
C GLY A 140 -9.26 36.34 -21.86
N GLU A 141 -10.54 36.63 -21.67
CA GLU A 141 -10.98 37.58 -20.62
C GLU A 141 -10.69 37.08 -19.20
N GLN A 142 -10.61 35.74 -19.01
CA GLN A 142 -10.51 35.16 -17.66
C GLN A 142 -9.39 34.11 -17.55
N TRP A 143 -8.44 34.15 -18.44
CA TRP A 143 -7.33 33.18 -18.47
C TRP A 143 -6.56 33.12 -17.15
N LEU A 144 -6.40 34.26 -16.44
CA LEU A 144 -5.70 34.32 -15.17
C LEU A 144 -6.41 33.50 -14.08
N ARG A 145 -7.76 33.59 -14.02
CA ARG A 145 -8.58 32.84 -13.06
C ARG A 145 -8.54 31.34 -13.34
N MET A 146 -8.65 30.96 -14.63
CA MET A 146 -8.55 29.57 -15.06
C MET A 146 -7.18 28.96 -14.74
N THR A 147 -6.11 29.74 -15.03
CA THR A 147 -4.74 29.32 -14.74
C THR A 147 -4.52 29.15 -13.24
N TYR A 148 -5.02 30.07 -12.41
CA TYR A 148 -4.96 29.96 -10.96
C TYR A 148 -5.67 28.70 -10.45
N CYS A 149 -6.88 28.40 -10.93
CA CYS A 149 -7.63 27.19 -10.57
C CYS A 149 -6.87 25.91 -10.96
N PHE A 150 -6.05 25.91 -12.02
CA PHE A 150 -5.29 24.77 -12.46
C PHE A 150 -3.95 24.62 -11.72
N VAL A 151 -3.23 25.72 -11.53
CA VAL A 151 -1.89 25.72 -10.90
C VAL A 151 -1.95 25.37 -9.41
N LEU A 152 -2.98 25.85 -8.70
CA LEU A 152 -3.11 25.63 -7.26
C LEU A 152 -3.20 24.15 -6.86
N PRO A 153 -4.06 23.31 -7.48
CA PRO A 153 -4.07 21.87 -7.23
C PRO A 153 -2.75 21.17 -7.59
N ILE A 154 -2.07 21.57 -8.67
CA ILE A 154 -0.76 21.02 -9.05
C ILE A 154 0.27 21.31 -7.95
N ALA A 155 0.33 22.55 -7.46
CA ALA A 155 1.22 22.92 -6.38
C ALA A 155 0.91 22.12 -5.10
N GLY A 156 -0.39 21.99 -4.76
CA GLY A 156 -0.85 21.21 -3.61
C GLY A 156 -0.45 19.72 -3.70
N ILE A 157 -0.71 19.08 -4.85
CA ILE A 157 -0.34 17.67 -5.08
C ILE A 157 1.19 17.50 -5.05
N THR A 158 1.93 18.44 -5.63
CA THR A 158 3.40 18.38 -5.62
C THR A 158 3.93 18.47 -4.19
N LEU A 159 3.44 19.41 -3.40
CA LEU A 159 3.82 19.54 -2.00
C LEU A 159 3.45 18.30 -1.19
N GLN A 160 2.24 17.78 -1.37
CA GLN A 160 1.77 16.55 -0.73
C GLN A 160 2.66 15.35 -1.09
N ASN A 161 3.07 15.21 -2.34
CA ASN A 161 3.99 14.16 -2.79
C ASN A 161 5.37 14.26 -2.13
N ILE A 162 5.90 15.50 -1.97
CA ILE A 162 7.18 15.73 -1.30
C ILE A 162 7.07 15.32 0.18
N ILE A 163 6.02 15.78 0.87
CA ILE A 163 5.78 15.45 2.29
C ILE A 163 5.62 13.94 2.44
N GLN A 164 4.85 13.29 1.58
CA GLN A 164 4.62 11.85 1.67
C GLN A 164 5.90 11.03 1.44
N LYS A 165 6.73 11.41 0.46
CA LYS A 165 8.04 10.75 0.26
C LYS A 165 8.94 10.87 1.50
N ARG A 166 8.94 12.04 2.17
CA ARG A 166 9.68 12.23 3.42
C ARG A 166 9.14 11.36 4.56
N ASN A 167 7.81 11.31 4.70
CA ASN A 167 7.16 10.48 5.71
C ASN A 167 7.40 8.98 5.48
N ASP A 168 7.35 8.54 4.23
CA ASP A 168 7.64 7.14 3.86
C ASP A 168 9.09 6.78 4.20
N ALA A 169 10.05 7.65 3.88
CA ALA A 169 11.46 7.46 4.22
C ALA A 169 11.70 7.45 5.75
N PHE A 170 11.05 8.34 6.49
CA PHE A 170 11.13 8.37 7.95
C PHE A 170 10.55 7.11 8.59
N THR A 171 9.38 6.66 8.11
CA THR A 171 8.72 5.43 8.59
C THR A 171 9.57 4.20 8.32
N GLN A 172 10.23 4.13 7.14
CA GLN A 172 11.18 3.06 6.83
C GLN A 172 12.35 3.06 7.81
N GLY A 173 13.00 4.19 8.02
CA GLY A 173 14.13 4.30 8.96
C GLY A 173 13.75 3.92 10.39
N LEU A 174 12.54 4.28 10.84
CA LEU A 174 12.04 3.89 12.16
C LEU A 174 11.79 2.37 12.24
N MET A 175 11.21 1.78 11.20
CA MET A 175 10.96 0.33 11.15
C MET A 175 12.26 -0.47 11.16
N ASP A 176 13.26 -0.04 10.40
CA ASP A 176 14.59 -0.67 10.38
C ASP A 176 15.26 -0.59 11.76
N LYS A 177 15.14 0.55 12.45
CA LYS A 177 15.63 0.71 13.82
C LYS A 177 14.94 -0.25 14.80
N LEU A 178 13.61 -0.31 14.75
CA LEU A 178 12.83 -1.23 15.60
C LEU A 178 13.17 -2.70 15.34
N MET A 179 13.39 -3.08 14.08
CA MET A 179 13.84 -4.43 13.73
C MET A 179 15.24 -4.72 14.28
N GLN A 180 16.14 -3.75 14.20
CA GLN A 180 17.50 -3.88 14.75
C GLN A 180 17.47 -4.02 16.27
N GLU A 181 16.71 -3.17 16.96
CA GLU A 181 16.54 -3.26 18.43
C GLU A 181 15.91 -4.60 18.85
N ARG A 182 14.87 -5.05 18.15
CA ARG A 182 14.28 -6.37 18.39
C ARG A 182 15.28 -7.50 18.20
N ASN A 183 16.09 -7.46 17.15
CA ASN A 183 17.11 -8.47 16.90
C ASN A 183 18.19 -8.43 18.00
N THR A 184 18.60 -7.24 18.43
CA THR A 184 19.55 -7.08 19.54
C THR A 184 19.00 -7.64 20.84
N LEU A 185 17.72 -7.37 21.17
CA LEU A 185 17.06 -7.94 22.36
C LEU A 185 16.94 -9.47 22.25
N ASN A 186 16.58 -10.01 21.10
CA ASN A 186 16.57 -11.46 20.89
C ASN A 186 17.99 -12.06 21.01
N ASP A 187 18.99 -11.31 20.56
CA ASP A 187 20.39 -11.72 20.68
C ASP A 187 20.89 -11.69 22.14
N LEU A 188 20.37 -10.79 22.94
CA LEU A 188 20.67 -10.74 24.39
C LEU A 188 19.90 -11.81 25.20
N SER A 189 18.83 -12.37 24.65
CA SER A 189 18.09 -13.44 25.32
C SER A 189 18.95 -14.70 25.40
N MET A 190 19.12 -15.22 26.63
CA MET A 190 19.85 -16.46 26.89
C MET A 190 18.95 -17.70 26.92
N LEU A 191 17.65 -17.50 26.78
CA LEU A 191 16.66 -18.58 26.84
C LEU A 191 16.04 -18.84 25.47
N ASP A 192 15.70 -20.11 25.24
CA ASP A 192 14.90 -20.53 24.09
C ASP A 192 13.43 -20.16 24.34
N PRO A 193 12.79 -19.41 23.40
CA PRO A 193 11.44 -18.89 23.62
C PRO A 193 10.35 -19.97 23.66
N LEU A 194 10.59 -21.14 23.07
CA LEU A 194 9.62 -22.23 23.04
C LEU A 194 9.66 -23.05 24.32
N THR A 195 10.86 -23.41 24.76
CA THR A 195 11.06 -24.38 25.85
C THR A 195 11.41 -23.75 27.19
N GLY A 196 11.84 -22.47 27.20
CA GLY A 196 12.35 -21.79 28.39
C GLY A 196 13.71 -22.28 28.89
N LEU A 197 14.34 -23.22 28.20
CA LEU A 197 15.69 -23.68 28.48
C LEU A 197 16.72 -22.65 27.96
N TYR A 198 17.98 -22.78 28.39
CA TYR A 198 19.02 -21.98 27.77
C TYR A 198 19.10 -22.28 26.27
N ASN A 199 19.23 -21.25 25.46
CA ASN A 199 19.58 -21.40 24.04
C ASN A 199 21.08 -21.65 23.89
N ARG A 200 21.57 -21.88 22.68
CA ARG A 200 23.00 -22.12 22.40
C ARG A 200 23.91 -21.06 23.00
N ARG A 201 23.52 -19.77 22.94
CA ARG A 201 24.31 -18.66 23.51
C ARG A 201 24.28 -18.67 25.04
N GLY A 202 23.11 -18.90 25.63
CA GLY A 202 22.96 -19.05 27.08
C GLY A 202 23.79 -20.20 27.63
N LEU A 203 23.83 -21.32 26.90
CA LEU A 203 24.72 -22.44 27.21
C LEU A 203 26.18 -22.05 27.20
N GLN A 204 26.63 -21.38 26.10
CA GLN A 204 28.02 -20.92 25.95
C GLN A 204 28.44 -20.04 27.12
N ASN A 205 27.66 -19.01 27.45
CA ASN A 205 27.96 -18.12 28.56
C ASN A 205 28.01 -18.84 29.93
N ARG A 206 27.15 -19.84 30.12
CA ARG A 206 27.14 -20.63 31.33
C ARG A 206 28.34 -21.60 31.42
N LEU A 207 28.72 -22.18 30.27
CA LEU A 207 29.91 -23.06 30.19
C LEU A 207 31.19 -22.27 30.49
N ASP A 208 31.35 -21.08 29.93
CA ASP A 208 32.51 -20.21 30.16
C ASP A 208 32.63 -19.89 31.68
N THR A 209 31.51 -19.68 32.34
CA THR A 209 31.47 -19.45 33.80
C THR A 209 31.84 -20.70 34.60
N LEU A 210 31.35 -21.87 34.20
CA LEU A 210 31.65 -23.13 34.88
C LEU A 210 33.10 -23.57 34.73
N LEU A 211 33.65 -23.43 33.52
CA LEU A 211 35.05 -23.80 33.22
C LEU A 211 36.08 -22.87 33.90
N ALA A 212 35.67 -21.66 34.28
CA ALA A 212 36.50 -20.74 35.06
C ALA A 212 36.56 -21.09 36.53
N LEU A 213 35.66 -21.97 37.03
CA LEU A 213 35.67 -22.47 38.42
C LEU A 213 36.51 -23.74 38.45
N ASP A 214 37.77 -23.63 38.93
CA ASP A 214 38.72 -24.74 39.06
C ASP A 214 38.18 -25.81 40.07
N GLY A 215 38.07 -27.07 39.67
CA GLY A 215 38.12 -28.20 40.59
C GLY A 215 37.05 -29.30 40.47
N ASP A 216 35.98 -29.18 39.71
CA ASP A 216 34.94 -30.23 39.58
C ASP A 216 34.97 -30.91 38.20
N ASN A 217 34.70 -32.23 38.21
CA ASN A 217 34.46 -32.97 36.96
C ASN A 217 33.10 -32.57 36.37
N HIS A 218 33.12 -32.05 35.16
CA HIS A 218 31.90 -31.71 34.41
C HIS A 218 31.60 -32.78 33.38
N PHE A 219 30.33 -33.13 33.24
CA PHE A 219 29.84 -34.06 32.23
C PHE A 219 28.91 -33.33 31.28
N VAL A 220 28.98 -33.66 30.00
CA VAL A 220 28.11 -33.12 28.96
C VAL A 220 27.29 -34.29 28.39
N LEU A 221 25.99 -34.15 28.40
CA LEU A 221 25.07 -35.03 27.70
C LEU A 221 24.48 -34.32 26.50
N LEU A 222 24.48 -34.99 25.35
CA LEU A 222 23.76 -34.55 24.16
C LEU A 222 22.59 -35.54 23.96
N LEU A 223 21.38 -35.00 23.92
CA LEU A 223 20.14 -35.75 23.74
C LEU A 223 19.50 -35.33 22.42
N ASP A 224 18.93 -36.29 21.70
CA ASP A 224 18.18 -36.07 20.48
C ASP A 224 16.87 -36.87 20.53
N ILE A 225 15.83 -36.36 19.86
CA ILE A 225 14.52 -37.03 19.82
C ILE A 225 14.44 -37.91 18.59
N ASP A 226 14.40 -39.21 18.81
CA ASP A 226 14.28 -40.17 17.72
C ASP A 226 13.04 -39.94 16.87
N HIS A 227 13.23 -39.91 15.56
CA HIS A 227 12.16 -39.76 14.59
C HIS A 227 11.34 -38.47 14.68
N PHE A 228 11.88 -37.39 15.29
CA PHE A 228 11.16 -36.13 15.49
C PHE A 228 10.63 -35.54 14.19
N LYS A 229 11.40 -35.63 13.10
CA LYS A 229 10.95 -35.18 11.78
C LYS A 229 9.71 -35.96 11.30
N ALA A 230 9.72 -37.28 11.43
CA ALA A 230 8.55 -38.11 11.06
C ALA A 230 7.32 -37.79 11.93
N TYR A 231 7.54 -37.45 13.19
CA TYR A 231 6.49 -36.99 14.09
C TYR A 231 5.89 -35.66 13.59
N ASN A 232 6.71 -34.69 13.21
CA ASN A 232 6.27 -33.41 12.65
C ASN A 232 5.52 -33.60 11.33
N ASP A 233 6.04 -34.45 10.44
CA ASP A 233 5.42 -34.71 9.14
C ASP A 233 4.02 -35.38 9.30
N HIS A 234 3.83 -36.18 10.36
CA HIS A 234 2.58 -36.86 10.61
C HIS A 234 1.55 -36.01 11.39
N TYR A 235 1.99 -35.31 12.46
CA TYR A 235 1.11 -34.59 13.40
C TYR A 235 1.13 -33.06 13.22
N GLY A 236 2.00 -32.55 12.38
CA GLY A 236 2.20 -31.11 12.14
C GLY A 236 3.12 -30.45 13.18
N HIS A 237 3.68 -29.31 12.78
CA HIS A 237 4.66 -28.56 13.59
C HIS A 237 4.14 -28.11 14.97
N MET A 238 2.85 -27.79 15.08
CA MET A 238 2.26 -27.42 16.39
C MET A 238 2.34 -28.56 17.42
N MET A 239 2.16 -29.80 16.97
CA MET A 239 2.30 -30.97 17.84
C MET A 239 3.78 -31.27 18.14
N GLY A 240 4.67 -31.01 17.20
CA GLY A 240 6.11 -31.05 17.43
C GLY A 240 6.57 -30.05 18.46
N ASP A 241 6.08 -28.81 18.40
CA ASP A 241 6.37 -27.79 19.43
C ASP A 241 5.89 -28.24 20.83
N GLN A 242 4.71 -28.83 20.93
CA GLN A 242 4.19 -29.39 22.18
C GLN A 242 5.06 -30.56 22.70
N ALA A 243 5.55 -31.42 21.79
CA ALA A 243 6.47 -32.50 22.14
C ALA A 243 7.79 -31.92 22.69
N LEU A 244 8.37 -30.93 22.05
CA LEU A 244 9.59 -30.25 22.51
C LEU A 244 9.41 -29.63 23.89
N ILE A 245 8.29 -28.95 24.14
CA ILE A 245 7.98 -28.36 25.46
C ILE A 245 7.91 -29.45 26.53
N ARG A 246 7.22 -30.57 26.27
CA ARG A 246 7.05 -31.67 27.23
C ARG A 246 8.38 -32.37 27.51
N VAL A 247 9.16 -32.68 26.48
CA VAL A 247 10.48 -33.31 26.62
C VAL A 247 11.42 -32.39 27.40
N SER A 248 11.45 -31.11 27.07
CA SER A 248 12.26 -30.12 27.78
C SER A 248 11.90 -30.00 29.25
N ALA A 249 10.61 -29.99 29.58
CA ALA A 249 10.14 -30.00 30.97
C ALA A 249 10.53 -31.28 31.70
N ALA A 250 10.42 -32.44 31.07
CA ALA A 250 10.81 -33.71 31.64
C ALA A 250 12.32 -33.77 31.96
N ILE A 251 13.16 -33.32 31.04
CA ILE A 251 14.61 -33.25 31.24
C ILE A 251 14.94 -32.28 32.39
N ARG A 252 14.33 -31.09 32.40
CA ARG A 252 14.53 -30.07 33.44
C ARG A 252 14.18 -30.60 34.81
N ASN A 253 13.12 -31.39 34.94
CA ASN A 253 12.67 -31.99 36.18
C ASN A 253 13.52 -33.19 36.65
N ALA A 254 14.20 -33.84 35.68
CA ALA A 254 15.05 -35.00 36.00
C ALA A 254 16.46 -34.63 36.47
N VAL A 255 16.91 -33.39 36.23
CA VAL A 255 18.24 -32.92 36.62
C VAL A 255 18.19 -32.00 37.82
N ARG A 256 19.33 -31.76 38.45
CA ARG A 256 19.44 -30.89 39.65
C ARG A 256 19.24 -29.43 39.25
N SER A 257 18.84 -28.56 40.19
CA SER A 257 18.66 -27.14 39.96
C SER A 257 19.92 -26.40 39.50
N ARG A 258 21.10 -26.92 39.85
CA ARG A 258 22.41 -26.40 39.46
C ARG A 258 22.86 -26.84 38.06
N ASP A 259 22.26 -27.89 37.50
CA ASP A 259 22.64 -28.44 36.21
C ASP A 259 22.08 -27.53 35.08
N ILE A 260 22.88 -27.34 34.05
CA ILE A 260 22.53 -26.50 32.89
C ILE A 260 21.83 -27.36 31.88
N VAL A 261 20.61 -26.98 31.54
CA VAL A 261 19.84 -27.58 30.43
C VAL A 261 19.65 -26.55 29.35
N ALA A 262 19.99 -26.94 28.11
CA ALA A 262 19.89 -26.05 26.97
C ALA A 262 19.32 -26.79 25.77
N ARG A 263 18.62 -26.05 24.94
CA ARG A 263 18.24 -26.45 23.60
C ARG A 263 19.25 -25.92 22.60
N PHE A 264 20.01 -26.83 21.96
CA PHE A 264 21.13 -26.46 21.12
C PHE A 264 20.76 -26.32 19.64
N GLY A 265 19.72 -27.01 19.18
CA GLY A 265 19.24 -27.04 17.81
C GLY A 265 17.75 -26.77 17.65
N GLY A 266 17.28 -26.79 16.42
CA GLY A 266 15.86 -26.59 16.08
C GLY A 266 15.00 -27.83 16.37
N GLU A 267 15.61 -28.98 16.38
CA GLU A 267 14.95 -30.28 16.61
C GLU A 267 15.35 -30.87 17.96
#